data_e6438b27239618ebe6cfd921b4eb4594
#
_entry.id   e6438b27239618ebe6cfd921b4eb4594
#
_cell.length_a   1.000
_cell.length_b   1.000
_cell.length_c   1.000
_cell.angle_alpha   90.00
_cell.angle_beta   90.00
_cell.angle_gamma   90.00
#
_symmetry.space_group_name_H-M   'P 1'
#
loop_
_entity.id
_entity.type
_entity.pdbx_description
1 polymer ?
#
loop_
_entity_poly.entity_id
_entity_poly.type
_entity_poly.pdbx_seq_one_letter_code
_entity_poly.pdbx_strand_id
1 'polypeptide(L)'
;VWSDEKGHYAVLSQTLFYPESGGQPADRGVLRGPFGEVQVLHAYEEEKAFGDVVHVLSAPIPEGVEVEGEIDWPRRFRHMQRHTARHLLSQALLRAGGYHTVAVSLDSPVCTVDLEEEAEEAGVLEAEALANFAVYADYPVEAFYVSEEELARYPLRRPPKVRGKVRLVRIGDFDLAA
;
A
#
# COMPACT_ATOMS: atom_id res chain seq x y z
N VAL A 1 -12.91 -21.96 0.88
CA VAL A 1 -13.22 -21.66 -0.54
C VAL A 1 -14.72 -21.62 -0.76
N TRP A 2 -15.19 -20.76 -1.66
CA TRP A 2 -16.59 -20.68 -2.08
C TRP A 2 -16.70 -20.07 -3.47
N SER A 3 -17.88 -20.16 -4.07
CA SER A 3 -18.19 -19.50 -5.35
C SER A 3 -19.60 -18.95 -5.30
N ASP A 4 -19.82 -17.83 -5.97
CA ASP A 4 -21.11 -17.20 -6.15
C ASP A 4 -21.28 -16.67 -7.60
N GLU A 5 -22.33 -15.89 -7.85
CA GLU A 5 -22.59 -15.30 -9.17
C GLU A 5 -21.52 -14.29 -9.60
N LYS A 6 -20.70 -13.79 -8.65
CA LYS A 6 -19.67 -12.78 -8.90
C LYS A 6 -18.28 -13.37 -9.11
N GLY A 7 -18.03 -14.61 -8.67
CA GLY A 7 -16.73 -15.24 -8.86
C GLY A 7 -16.43 -16.42 -7.94
N HIS A 8 -15.14 -16.73 -7.89
CA HIS A 8 -14.56 -17.79 -7.08
C HIS A 8 -13.62 -17.19 -6.04
N TYR A 9 -13.66 -17.69 -4.82
CA TYR A 9 -12.97 -17.10 -3.68
C TYR A 9 -12.25 -18.13 -2.84
N ALA A 10 -11.13 -17.73 -2.26
CA ALA A 10 -10.41 -18.55 -1.29
C ALA A 10 -9.82 -17.68 -0.17
N VAL A 11 -9.85 -18.22 1.05
CA VAL A 11 -9.03 -17.77 2.17
C VAL A 11 -7.94 -18.81 2.37
N LEU A 12 -6.71 -18.36 2.48
CA LEU A 12 -5.53 -19.19 2.68
C LEU A 12 -5.08 -19.10 4.15
N SER A 13 -4.51 -20.17 4.69
CA SER A 13 -3.95 -20.17 6.05
C SER A 13 -2.79 -19.18 6.23
N GLN A 14 -2.06 -18.93 5.14
CA GLN A 14 -1.01 -17.92 5.05
C GLN A 14 -1.01 -17.33 3.64
N THR A 15 -0.74 -16.03 3.51
CA THR A 15 -0.69 -15.39 2.19
C THR A 15 0.38 -14.32 2.12
N LEU A 16 0.99 -14.16 0.94
CA LEU A 16 1.85 -13.05 0.57
C LEU A 16 1.10 -12.01 -0.29
N PHE A 17 -0.11 -12.34 -0.76
CA PHE A 17 -0.92 -11.42 -1.56
C PHE A 17 -1.38 -10.24 -0.71
N TYR A 18 -0.94 -9.04 -1.07
CA TYR A 18 -1.33 -7.81 -0.40
C TYR A 18 -2.78 -7.50 -0.74
N PRO A 19 -3.66 -7.38 0.25
CA PRO A 19 -5.03 -6.93 0.03
C PRO A 19 -5.06 -5.44 -0.29
N GLU A 20 -6.04 -5.00 -1.05
CA GLU A 20 -6.23 -3.58 -1.31
C GLU A 20 -6.39 -2.82 0.01
N SER A 21 -5.48 -1.91 0.30
CA SER A 21 -5.46 -1.15 1.54
C SER A 21 -4.62 0.11 1.43
N GLY A 22 -4.98 1.16 2.19
CA GLY A 22 -4.20 2.39 2.29
C GLY A 22 -3.99 3.12 0.97
N GLY A 23 -4.89 2.93 0.00
CA GLY A 23 -4.79 3.49 -1.35
C GLY A 23 -3.83 2.71 -2.28
N GLN A 24 -3.23 1.62 -1.81
CA GLN A 24 -2.45 0.71 -2.64
C GLN A 24 -3.35 -0.41 -3.19
N PRO A 25 -3.40 -0.62 -4.52
CA PRO A 25 -4.15 -1.71 -5.13
C PRO A 25 -3.65 -3.08 -4.70
N ALA A 26 -4.58 -4.06 -4.72
CA ALA A 26 -4.28 -5.44 -4.42
C ALA A 26 -3.22 -6.05 -5.35
N ASP A 27 -2.54 -7.05 -4.83
CA ASP A 27 -1.72 -7.92 -5.65
C ASP A 27 -2.54 -8.77 -6.59
N ARG A 28 -1.85 -9.25 -7.61
CA ARG A 28 -2.28 -10.28 -8.53
C ARG A 28 -1.19 -11.34 -8.62
N GLY A 29 -1.53 -12.47 -9.20
CA GLY A 29 -0.58 -13.56 -9.42
C GLY A 29 -1.27 -14.88 -9.67
N VAL A 30 -0.67 -15.97 -9.22
CA VAL A 30 -1.19 -17.32 -9.46
C VAL A 30 -1.15 -18.17 -8.20
N LEU A 31 -2.07 -19.12 -8.11
CA LEU A 31 -2.03 -20.25 -7.18
C LEU A 31 -1.82 -21.52 -7.99
N ARG A 32 -0.86 -22.34 -7.57
CA ARG A 32 -0.61 -23.67 -8.12
C ARG A 32 -0.89 -24.73 -7.09
N GLY A 33 -1.47 -25.85 -7.55
CA GLY A 33 -1.79 -26.99 -6.71
C GLY A 33 -2.15 -28.21 -7.52
N PRO A 34 -2.74 -29.26 -6.90
CA PRO A 34 -3.17 -30.47 -7.59
C PRO A 34 -4.18 -30.23 -8.74
N PHE A 35 -4.82 -29.06 -8.73
CA PHE A 35 -5.78 -28.59 -9.74
C PHE A 35 -5.12 -27.89 -10.94
N GLY A 36 -3.79 -27.74 -10.95
CA GLY A 36 -3.05 -26.96 -11.93
C GLY A 36 -2.81 -25.52 -11.48
N GLU A 37 -2.99 -24.53 -12.36
CA GLU A 37 -2.77 -23.11 -12.12
C GLU A 37 -4.07 -22.32 -12.23
N VAL A 38 -4.31 -21.43 -11.26
CA VAL A 38 -5.45 -20.51 -11.20
C VAL A 38 -4.95 -19.10 -10.91
N GLN A 39 -5.49 -18.10 -11.63
CA GLN A 39 -5.10 -16.70 -11.44
C GLN A 39 -5.74 -16.13 -10.17
N VAL A 40 -4.97 -15.34 -9.41
CA VAL A 40 -5.46 -14.44 -8.39
C VAL A 40 -5.69 -13.07 -9.03
N LEU A 41 -6.95 -12.69 -9.17
CA LEU A 41 -7.36 -11.47 -9.86
C LEU A 41 -7.37 -10.25 -8.95
N HIS A 42 -7.66 -10.48 -7.65
CA HIS A 42 -7.77 -9.44 -6.62
C HIS A 42 -7.60 -10.07 -5.23
N ALA A 43 -7.26 -9.24 -4.25
CA ALA A 43 -7.25 -9.63 -2.84
C ALA A 43 -7.79 -8.47 -1.99
N TYR A 44 -8.60 -8.78 -0.97
CA TYR A 44 -9.16 -7.79 -0.05
C TYR A 44 -9.32 -8.39 1.35
N GLU A 45 -9.33 -7.51 2.37
CA GLU A 45 -9.64 -7.91 3.74
C GLU A 45 -11.16 -7.92 3.95
N GLU A 46 -11.69 -8.99 4.52
CA GLU A 46 -13.09 -9.05 4.91
C GLU A 46 -13.23 -8.59 6.37
N GLU A 47 -13.93 -7.47 6.59
CA GLU A 47 -14.12 -6.87 7.93
C GLU A 47 -14.77 -7.85 8.95
N LYS A 48 -15.54 -8.82 8.48
CA LYS A 48 -16.25 -9.80 9.32
C LYS A 48 -15.42 -11.01 9.72
N ALA A 49 -14.29 -11.24 9.07
CA ALA A 49 -13.47 -12.45 9.21
C ALA A 49 -12.12 -12.22 9.91
N PHE A 50 -12.05 -11.31 10.87
CA PHE A 50 -10.86 -11.08 11.72
C PHE A 50 -9.55 -10.85 10.95
N GLY A 51 -9.61 -10.15 9.82
CA GLY A 51 -8.43 -9.83 9.02
C GLY A 51 -8.03 -10.93 8.04
N ASP A 52 -8.93 -11.85 7.72
CA ASP A 52 -8.70 -12.83 6.67
C ASP A 52 -8.62 -12.15 5.30
N VAL A 53 -7.59 -12.50 4.54
CA VAL A 53 -7.44 -12.03 3.15
C VAL A 53 -8.21 -12.96 2.22
N VAL A 54 -9.22 -12.41 1.56
CA VAL A 54 -9.99 -13.10 0.53
C VAL A 54 -9.32 -12.91 -0.83
N HIS A 55 -9.03 -14.02 -1.51
CA HIS A 55 -8.47 -14.04 -2.86
C HIS A 55 -9.58 -14.29 -3.88
N VAL A 56 -9.75 -13.39 -4.83
CA VAL A 56 -10.66 -13.56 -5.97
C VAL A 56 -9.93 -14.33 -7.06
N LEU A 57 -10.48 -15.47 -7.46
CA LEU A 57 -9.84 -16.41 -8.37
C LEU A 57 -10.51 -16.45 -9.74
N SER A 58 -9.75 -16.79 -10.79
CA SER A 58 -10.28 -16.98 -12.14
C SER A 58 -11.06 -18.28 -12.33
N ALA A 59 -10.88 -19.25 -11.42
CA ALA A 59 -11.56 -20.54 -11.43
C ALA A 59 -11.65 -21.12 -10.00
N PRO A 60 -12.59 -22.03 -9.72
CA PRO A 60 -12.71 -22.66 -8.42
C PRO A 60 -11.52 -23.59 -8.15
N ILE A 61 -11.14 -23.70 -6.88
CA ILE A 61 -10.15 -24.66 -6.40
C ILE A 61 -10.75 -25.56 -5.33
N PRO A 62 -10.23 -26.79 -5.11
CA PRO A 62 -10.71 -27.66 -4.03
C PRO A 62 -10.36 -27.08 -2.65
N GLU A 63 -11.22 -27.34 -1.67
CA GLU A 63 -10.96 -26.99 -0.27
C GLU A 63 -9.93 -27.94 0.37
N GLY A 64 -9.12 -27.39 1.30
CA GLY A 64 -8.18 -28.17 2.12
C GLY A 64 -6.93 -28.65 1.37
N VAL A 65 -6.71 -28.19 0.15
CA VAL A 65 -5.49 -28.52 -0.61
C VAL A 65 -4.36 -27.54 -0.28
N GLU A 66 -3.14 -28.04 -0.32
CA GLU A 66 -1.94 -27.21 -0.25
C GLU A 66 -1.73 -26.52 -1.60
N VAL A 67 -1.41 -25.23 -1.54
CA VAL A 67 -1.18 -24.39 -2.72
C VAL A 67 0.13 -23.63 -2.60
N GLU A 68 0.79 -23.41 -3.73
CA GLU A 68 1.91 -22.49 -3.89
C GLU A 68 1.40 -21.18 -4.50
N GLY A 69 1.64 -20.07 -3.82
CA GLY A 69 1.28 -18.73 -4.30
C GLY A 69 2.48 -17.99 -4.88
N GLU A 70 2.32 -17.47 -6.10
CA GLU A 70 3.30 -16.59 -6.76
C GLU A 70 2.65 -15.25 -7.09
N ILE A 71 3.19 -14.17 -6.54
CA ILE A 71 2.70 -12.80 -6.81
C ILE A 71 3.31 -12.26 -8.09
N ASP A 72 2.57 -11.41 -8.82
CA ASP A 72 3.10 -10.56 -9.89
C ASP A 72 4.07 -9.53 -9.26
N TRP A 73 5.35 -9.92 -9.17
CA TRP A 73 6.38 -9.08 -8.55
C TRP A 73 6.56 -7.72 -9.24
N PRO A 74 6.59 -7.61 -10.58
CA PRO A 74 6.64 -6.31 -11.25
C PRO A 74 5.50 -5.37 -10.86
N ARG A 75 4.28 -5.91 -10.69
CA ARG A 75 3.13 -5.16 -10.19
C ARG A 75 3.32 -4.73 -8.74
N ARG A 76 3.67 -5.66 -7.84
CA ARG A 76 3.92 -5.40 -6.42
C ARG A 76 4.99 -4.32 -6.25
N PHE A 77 6.13 -4.47 -6.90
CA PHE A 77 7.25 -3.55 -6.79
C PHE A 77 6.88 -2.14 -7.26
N ARG A 78 6.15 -2.02 -8.36
CA ARG A 78 5.63 -0.73 -8.86
C ARG A 78 4.72 -0.06 -7.82
N HIS A 79 3.83 -0.81 -7.17
CA HIS A 79 2.96 -0.26 -6.14
C HIS A 79 3.73 0.17 -4.89
N MET A 80 4.76 -0.58 -4.49
CA MET A 80 5.65 -0.19 -3.40
C MET A 80 6.38 1.12 -3.71
N GLN A 81 6.92 1.26 -4.92
CA GLN A 81 7.57 2.50 -5.37
C GLN A 81 6.60 3.68 -5.37
N ARG A 82 5.40 3.52 -5.91
CA ARG A 82 4.36 4.56 -5.92
C ARG A 82 3.94 4.95 -4.50
N HIS A 83 3.79 3.99 -3.62
CA HIS A 83 3.45 4.24 -2.23
C HIS A 83 4.52 5.07 -1.53
N THR A 84 5.79 4.75 -1.70
CA THR A 84 6.91 5.54 -1.16
C THR A 84 6.97 6.93 -1.80
N ALA A 85 6.84 7.02 -3.14
CA ALA A 85 6.83 8.29 -3.86
C ALA A 85 5.71 9.23 -3.40
N ARG A 86 4.53 8.69 -3.09
CA ARG A 86 3.43 9.44 -2.47
C ARG A 86 3.87 10.13 -1.17
N HIS A 87 4.56 9.40 -0.29
CA HIS A 87 5.04 9.93 0.98
C HIS A 87 6.08 11.03 0.75
N LEU A 88 7.03 10.79 -0.15
CA LEU A 88 8.02 11.79 -0.54
C LEU A 88 7.36 13.06 -1.08
N LEU A 89 6.45 12.92 -2.05
CA LEU A 89 5.79 14.07 -2.68
C LEU A 89 4.93 14.84 -1.68
N SER A 90 4.15 14.16 -0.85
CA SER A 90 3.32 14.81 0.18
C SER A 90 4.17 15.61 1.18
N GLN A 91 5.32 15.08 1.57
CA GLN A 91 6.24 15.79 2.47
C GLN A 91 6.97 16.95 1.77
N ALA A 92 7.33 16.75 0.50
CA ALA A 92 7.94 17.81 -0.30
C ALA A 92 6.99 18.98 -0.50
N LEU A 93 5.74 18.74 -0.85
CA LEU A 93 4.67 19.74 -0.98
C LEU A 93 4.45 20.52 0.33
N LEU A 94 4.42 19.81 1.46
CA LEU A 94 4.32 20.47 2.77
C LEU A 94 5.52 21.36 3.07
N ARG A 95 6.74 20.93 2.72
CA ARG A 95 7.97 21.73 2.93
C ARG A 95 8.08 22.93 2.00
N ALA A 96 7.69 22.77 0.73
CA ALA A 96 7.81 23.81 -0.29
C ALA A 96 6.85 25.00 -0.09
N GLY A 97 5.61 24.72 0.34
CA GLY A 97 4.62 25.78 0.44
C GLY A 97 3.54 25.57 1.51
N GLY A 98 3.73 24.60 2.41
CA GLY A 98 2.71 24.27 3.40
C GLY A 98 1.50 23.52 2.82
N TYR A 99 1.58 23.00 1.59
CA TYR A 99 0.47 22.35 0.89
C TYR A 99 0.13 21.00 1.51
N HIS A 100 -1.07 20.90 2.05
CA HIS A 100 -1.56 19.69 2.71
C HIS A 100 -2.22 18.74 1.71
N THR A 101 -1.77 17.48 1.69
CA THR A 101 -2.40 16.43 0.88
C THR A 101 -3.66 15.94 1.54
N VAL A 102 -4.81 15.92 0.84
CA VAL A 102 -6.10 15.41 1.34
C VAL A 102 -6.43 14.02 0.81
N ALA A 103 -6.11 13.74 -0.45
CA ALA A 103 -6.33 12.43 -1.07
C ALA A 103 -5.18 12.05 -2.01
N VAL A 104 -5.07 10.77 -2.31
CA VAL A 104 -4.10 10.23 -3.26
C VAL A 104 -4.72 9.06 -4.00
N SER A 105 -4.56 9.01 -5.32
CA SER A 105 -4.91 7.86 -6.16
C SER A 105 -3.66 7.22 -6.73
N LEU A 106 -3.46 5.92 -6.45
CA LEU A 106 -2.31 5.13 -6.92
C LEU A 106 -2.70 4.07 -7.97
N ASP A 107 -3.98 3.92 -8.27
CA ASP A 107 -4.52 2.84 -9.12
C ASP A 107 -4.41 3.15 -10.62
N SER A 108 -4.36 4.40 -11.00
CA SER A 108 -4.27 4.88 -12.37
C SER A 108 -2.83 4.78 -12.92
N PRO A 109 -2.63 4.71 -14.24
CA PRO A 109 -1.32 4.90 -14.87
C PRO A 109 -0.65 6.21 -14.45
N VAL A 110 -1.44 7.26 -14.24
CA VAL A 110 -1.03 8.55 -13.66
C VAL A 110 -1.54 8.61 -12.23
N CYS A 111 -0.63 8.61 -11.26
CA CYS A 111 -1.00 8.83 -9.86
C CYS A 111 -1.29 10.31 -9.61
N THR A 112 -2.31 10.60 -8.79
CA THR A 112 -2.68 11.97 -8.43
C THR A 112 -2.55 12.18 -6.93
N VAL A 113 -2.25 13.43 -6.57
CA VAL A 113 -2.22 13.92 -5.20
C VAL A 113 -3.14 15.14 -5.16
N ASP A 114 -4.21 15.07 -4.36
CA ASP A 114 -5.14 16.18 -4.19
C ASP A 114 -4.72 16.99 -2.97
N LEU A 115 -4.70 18.31 -3.12
CA LEU A 115 -4.31 19.26 -2.10
C LEU A 115 -5.53 19.95 -1.50
N GLU A 116 -5.43 20.37 -0.25
CA GLU A 116 -6.47 21.12 0.44
C GLU A 116 -6.59 22.55 -0.12
N GLU A 117 -5.44 23.14 -0.47
CA GLU A 117 -5.30 24.48 -1.00
C GLU A 117 -4.76 24.46 -2.42
N GLU A 118 -5.02 25.52 -3.18
CA GLU A 118 -4.44 25.73 -4.50
C GLU A 118 -2.94 25.99 -4.36
N ALA A 119 -2.12 25.19 -5.09
CA ALA A 119 -0.68 25.32 -5.05
C ALA A 119 -0.19 26.23 -6.18
N GLU A 120 0.74 27.14 -5.86
CA GLU A 120 1.43 27.93 -6.85
C GLU A 120 2.42 27.08 -7.65
N GLU A 121 2.59 27.37 -8.93
CA GLU A 121 3.49 26.62 -9.82
C GLU A 121 4.93 26.57 -9.27
N ALA A 122 5.43 27.67 -8.73
CA ALA A 122 6.77 27.72 -8.11
C ALA A 122 6.91 26.75 -6.93
N GLY A 123 5.88 26.64 -6.08
CA GLY A 123 5.87 25.70 -4.97
C GLY A 123 5.80 24.24 -5.42
N VAL A 124 5.07 23.96 -6.50
CA VAL A 124 5.03 22.61 -7.10
C VAL A 124 6.39 22.21 -7.66
N LEU A 125 7.06 23.11 -8.37
CA LEU A 125 8.40 22.86 -8.91
C LEU A 125 9.44 22.68 -7.79
N GLU A 126 9.35 23.43 -6.70
CA GLU A 126 10.20 23.23 -5.53
C GLU A 126 9.95 21.88 -4.86
N ALA A 127 8.68 21.49 -4.71
CA ALA A 127 8.32 20.18 -4.17
C ALA A 127 8.85 19.02 -5.04
N GLU A 128 8.77 19.16 -6.37
CA GLU A 128 9.35 18.18 -7.30
C GLU A 128 10.88 18.07 -7.09
N ALA A 129 11.58 19.20 -7.00
CA ALA A 129 13.02 19.23 -6.77
C ALA A 129 13.40 18.57 -5.44
N LEU A 130 12.67 18.85 -4.36
CA LEU A 130 12.88 18.23 -3.04
C LEU A 130 12.63 16.72 -3.06
N ALA A 131 11.56 16.26 -3.70
CA ALA A 131 11.26 14.84 -3.81
C ALA A 131 12.34 14.11 -4.62
N ASN A 132 12.74 14.65 -5.76
CA ASN A 132 13.82 14.11 -6.58
C ASN A 132 15.16 14.10 -5.83
N PHE A 133 15.47 15.13 -5.07
CA PHE A 133 16.67 15.15 -4.22
C PHE A 133 16.69 13.99 -3.24
N ALA A 134 15.56 13.69 -2.57
CA ALA A 134 15.48 12.57 -1.63
C ALA A 134 15.69 11.20 -2.33
N VAL A 135 15.21 11.06 -3.58
CA VAL A 135 15.45 9.87 -4.40
C VAL A 135 16.92 9.75 -4.78
N TYR A 136 17.54 10.82 -5.29
CA TYR A 136 18.96 10.82 -5.67
C TYR A 136 19.92 10.67 -4.49
N ALA A 137 19.53 11.15 -3.31
CA ALA A 137 20.29 10.98 -2.08
C ALA A 137 20.20 9.55 -1.53
N ASP A 138 19.39 8.69 -2.16
CA ASP A 138 19.17 7.28 -1.79
C ASP A 138 18.81 7.12 -0.31
N TYR A 139 17.87 7.93 0.17
CA TYR A 139 17.44 7.84 1.56
C TYR A 139 16.89 6.45 1.89
N PRO A 140 17.33 5.83 2.99
CA PRO A 140 16.84 4.52 3.40
C PRO A 140 15.35 4.58 3.74
N VAL A 141 14.60 3.58 3.29
CA VAL A 141 13.18 3.40 3.63
C VAL A 141 13.08 2.27 4.64
N GLU A 142 12.68 2.61 5.87
CA GLU A 142 12.58 1.69 6.99
C GLU A 142 11.14 1.56 7.44
N ALA A 143 10.68 0.32 7.67
CA ALA A 143 9.37 0.06 8.26
C ALA A 143 9.55 -0.64 9.62
N PHE A 144 8.92 -0.11 10.66
CA PHE A 144 9.00 -0.66 12.01
C PHE A 144 7.66 -0.49 12.74
N TYR A 145 7.49 -1.24 13.82
CA TYR A 145 6.28 -1.19 14.64
C TYR A 145 6.56 -0.55 15.98
N VAL A 146 5.62 0.28 16.42
CA VAL A 146 5.63 0.93 17.74
C VAL A 146 4.32 0.67 18.45
N SER A 147 4.33 0.73 19.78
CA SER A 147 3.11 0.72 20.57
C SER A 147 2.41 2.09 20.53
N GLU A 148 1.14 2.12 20.91
CA GLU A 148 0.36 3.37 21.03
C GLU A 148 1.01 4.37 22.00
N GLU A 149 1.62 3.87 23.07
CA GLU A 149 2.31 4.67 24.08
C GLU A 149 3.60 5.31 23.53
N GLU A 150 4.28 4.61 22.62
CA GLU A 150 5.51 5.09 21.98
C GLU A 150 5.24 6.12 20.89
N LEU A 151 4.03 6.14 20.33
CA LEU A 151 3.67 7.06 19.23
C LEU A 151 3.91 8.53 19.57
N ALA A 152 3.71 8.92 20.84
CA ALA A 152 3.95 10.29 21.30
C ALA A 152 5.40 10.79 21.12
N ARG A 153 6.35 9.87 20.92
CA ARG A 153 7.77 10.18 20.68
C ARG A 153 8.07 10.50 19.21
N TYR A 154 7.11 10.25 18.31
CA TYR A 154 7.30 10.37 16.88
C TYR A 154 6.48 11.55 16.34
N PRO A 155 7.10 12.51 15.65
CA PRO A 155 6.43 13.68 15.07
C PRO A 155 5.70 13.29 13.79
N LEU A 156 4.57 12.58 13.92
CA LEU A 156 3.76 12.18 12.78
C LEU A 156 2.98 13.36 12.21
N ARG A 157 2.91 13.48 10.89
CA ARG A 157 2.10 14.52 10.20
C ARG A 157 0.60 14.37 10.48
N ARG A 158 0.14 13.14 10.67
CA ARG A 158 -1.26 12.81 10.98
C ARG A 158 -1.31 11.72 12.05
N PRO A 159 -2.29 11.75 12.95
CA PRO A 159 -2.49 10.66 13.88
C PRO A 159 -2.86 9.38 13.12
N PRO A 160 -2.37 8.21 13.54
CA PRO A 160 -2.75 6.94 12.93
C PRO A 160 -4.24 6.64 13.17
N LYS A 161 -4.86 5.97 12.19
CA LYS A 161 -6.26 5.52 12.30
C LYS A 161 -6.41 4.17 13.00
N VAL A 162 -5.31 3.46 13.23
CA VAL A 162 -5.24 2.13 13.85
C VAL A 162 -4.87 2.23 15.32
N ARG A 163 -5.31 1.25 16.12
CA ARG A 163 -4.99 1.12 17.54
C ARG A 163 -4.04 -0.05 17.79
N GLY A 164 -3.34 0.00 18.93
CA GLY A 164 -2.41 -1.05 19.33
C GLY A 164 -1.05 -0.91 18.68
N LYS A 165 -0.59 -1.95 17.94
CA LYS A 165 0.68 -1.90 17.18
C LYS A 165 0.51 -1.09 15.91
N VAL A 166 1.20 0.03 15.82
CA VAL A 166 1.18 0.93 14.65
C VAL A 166 2.45 0.72 13.83
N ARG A 167 2.28 0.46 12.54
CA ARG A 167 3.39 0.38 11.59
C ARG A 167 3.76 1.80 11.16
N LEU A 168 5.02 2.16 11.37
CA LEU A 168 5.60 3.41 10.88
C LEU A 168 6.53 3.13 9.70
N VAL A 169 6.55 4.08 8.75
CA VAL A 169 7.51 4.11 7.65
C VAL A 169 8.32 5.39 7.74
N ARG A 170 9.63 5.24 7.79
CA ARG A 170 10.60 6.35 7.78
C ARG A 170 11.32 6.38 6.45
N ILE A 171 11.52 7.56 5.90
CA ILE A 171 12.32 7.81 4.70
C ILE A 171 13.46 8.74 5.12
N GLY A 172 14.58 8.18 5.57
CA GLY A 172 15.71 8.93 6.14
C GLY A 172 15.25 9.98 7.16
N ASP A 173 15.73 11.20 7.01
CA ASP A 173 15.28 12.39 7.77
C ASP A 173 14.20 13.19 6.99
N PHE A 174 13.70 12.64 5.90
CA PHE A 174 12.79 13.35 5.01
C PHE A 174 11.33 13.21 5.42
N ASP A 175 10.85 12.03 5.72
CA ASP A 175 9.46 11.76 6.11
C ASP A 175 9.35 10.66 7.16
N LEU A 176 8.30 10.77 7.98
CA LEU A 176 7.85 9.74 8.92
C LEU A 176 6.33 9.70 8.92
N ALA A 177 5.76 8.56 8.57
CA ALA A 177 4.32 8.36 8.43
C ALA A 177 3.85 7.02 9.03
N ALA A 178 2.55 6.96 9.36
CA ALA A 178 1.85 5.78 9.85
C ALA A 178 0.86 5.26 8.82
#